data_2a1e32d5f54e1803e98a9c6a1cdf7d33
#
_entry.id   2a1e32d5f54e1803e98a9c6a1cdf7d33
#
_cell.length_a   1.000
_cell.length_b   1.000
_cell.length_c   1.000
_cell.angle_alpha   90.00
_cell.angle_beta   90.00
_cell.angle_gamma   90.00
#
_symmetry.space_group_name_H-M   'P 1'
#
loop_
_entity.id
_entity.type
_entity.pdbx_description
1 polymer ?
#
loop_
_entity_poly.entity_id
_entity_poly.type
_entity_poly.pdbx_seq_one_letter_code
_entity_poly.pdbx_strand_id
1 'polypeptide(L)'
;MTQDTLAIDIGGTRIRAAVIAPDGQVLSRAEGPTPARAHGDDVVASIAKVAAEARQGRAVNAAGVCAPGPLDATRGIAQATPTIDGFRDYPLRDRIEQALHLPTFLNHDGHAAAYGEYLYGAGQGVQNMVYVTISTGIGGGAIVEGRLQRGRYGMAGHVGHMTVQPDGPICNCGNKGCWEAVAAGPAFAAAARSKGFPDGAATFAAATSGDPTALQLVEGEARWLGLGLTNLIHIYSPDLVVLGGGMTAGLELMRPIIADEIAHRAMIPFRDTPFVRASLQDNAGLVGAAALARLGL
;
A
#
# COMPACT_ATOMS: atom_id res chain seq x y z
N MET A 1 -9.53 -22.39 -7.29
CA MET A 1 -10.93 -22.13 -6.92
C MET A 1 -11.56 -21.23 -7.99
N THR A 2 -12.68 -21.65 -8.56
CA THR A 2 -13.32 -20.99 -9.72
C THR A 2 -14.45 -20.01 -9.32
N GLN A 3 -14.55 -19.67 -8.04
CA GLN A 3 -15.66 -18.85 -7.53
C GLN A 3 -15.22 -17.43 -7.21
N ASP A 4 -16.18 -16.50 -7.32
CA ASP A 4 -16.01 -15.11 -6.94
C ASP A 4 -15.67 -14.98 -5.45
N THR A 5 -14.84 -13.99 -5.12
CA THR A 5 -14.36 -13.76 -3.76
C THR A 5 -14.74 -12.33 -3.34
N LEU A 6 -15.24 -12.16 -2.13
CA LEU A 6 -15.44 -10.86 -1.54
C LEU A 6 -14.08 -10.30 -1.11
N ALA A 7 -13.76 -9.10 -1.56
CA ALA A 7 -12.56 -8.39 -1.14
C ALA A 7 -12.95 -7.18 -0.28
N ILE A 8 -12.18 -6.91 0.76
CA ILE A 8 -12.39 -5.79 1.67
C ILE A 8 -11.06 -5.10 1.91
N ASP A 9 -11.02 -3.79 1.72
CA ASP A 9 -9.87 -2.94 2.00
C ASP A 9 -10.27 -1.92 3.07
N ILE A 10 -9.63 -2.01 4.23
CA ILE A 10 -9.91 -1.19 5.40
C ILE A 10 -8.86 -0.08 5.46
N GLY A 11 -9.25 1.14 5.14
CA GLY A 11 -8.42 2.32 5.35
C GLY A 11 -8.82 3.12 6.58
N GLY A 12 -7.98 4.03 7.03
CA GLY A 12 -8.28 4.89 8.19
C GLY A 12 -9.46 5.85 8.00
N THR A 13 -9.84 6.12 6.74
CA THR A 13 -10.94 7.05 6.38
C THR A 13 -12.07 6.37 5.63
N ARG A 14 -11.77 5.33 4.89
CA ARG A 14 -12.72 4.63 4.01
C ARG A 14 -12.54 3.13 4.08
N ILE A 15 -13.67 2.42 4.09
CA ILE A 15 -13.77 0.99 3.85
C ILE A 15 -14.24 0.82 2.41
N ARG A 16 -13.56 -0.04 1.67
CA ARG A 16 -13.93 -0.44 0.31
C ARG A 16 -14.21 -1.94 0.29
N ALA A 17 -15.23 -2.35 -0.43
CA ALA A 17 -15.50 -3.76 -0.67
C ALA A 17 -15.82 -3.99 -2.14
N ALA A 18 -15.48 -5.17 -2.66
CA ALA A 18 -15.75 -5.55 -4.03
C ALA A 18 -15.93 -7.07 -4.16
N VAL A 19 -16.69 -7.50 -5.15
CA VAL A 19 -16.69 -8.90 -5.58
C VAL A 19 -15.70 -9.02 -6.74
N ILE A 20 -14.73 -9.91 -6.59
CA ILE A 20 -13.63 -10.11 -7.53
C ILE A 20 -13.74 -11.50 -8.17
N ALA A 21 -13.81 -11.53 -9.50
CA ALA A 21 -13.78 -12.76 -10.29
C ALA A 21 -12.41 -13.46 -10.22
N PRO A 22 -12.31 -14.75 -10.56
CA PRO A 22 -11.06 -15.49 -10.54
C PRO A 22 -9.93 -14.91 -11.41
N ASP A 23 -10.28 -14.19 -12.46
CA ASP A 23 -9.35 -13.51 -13.38
C ASP A 23 -8.94 -12.10 -12.90
N GLY A 24 -9.38 -11.68 -11.70
CA GLY A 24 -9.08 -10.38 -11.12
C GLY A 24 -10.05 -9.25 -11.50
N GLN A 25 -11.06 -9.53 -12.33
CA GLN A 25 -12.07 -8.53 -12.70
C GLN A 25 -12.91 -8.10 -11.49
N VAL A 26 -13.11 -6.80 -11.33
CA VAL A 26 -14.02 -6.21 -10.34
C VAL A 26 -15.44 -6.29 -10.89
N LEU A 27 -16.27 -7.16 -10.31
CA LEU A 27 -17.66 -7.39 -10.76
C LEU A 27 -18.67 -6.41 -10.14
N SER A 28 -18.39 -5.97 -8.92
CA SER A 28 -19.17 -4.98 -8.20
C SER A 28 -18.32 -4.34 -7.12
N ARG A 29 -18.64 -3.11 -6.72
CA ARG A 29 -17.89 -2.37 -5.70
C ARG A 29 -18.81 -1.47 -4.90
N ALA A 30 -18.51 -1.31 -3.62
CA ALA A 30 -19.10 -0.32 -2.73
C ALA A 30 -18.03 0.28 -1.82
N GLU A 31 -18.31 1.45 -1.29
CA GLU A 31 -17.44 2.10 -0.31
C GLU A 31 -18.25 2.86 0.74
N GLY A 32 -17.68 3.01 1.92
CA GLY A 32 -18.28 3.74 3.02
C GLY A 32 -17.22 4.33 3.95
N PRO A 33 -17.59 5.22 4.87
CA PRO A 33 -16.66 5.81 5.81
C PRO A 33 -16.18 4.78 6.84
N THR A 34 -14.93 4.89 7.27
CA THR A 34 -14.41 4.17 8.43
C THR A 34 -14.75 4.97 9.69
N PRO A 35 -15.48 4.41 10.67
CA PRO A 35 -15.68 5.06 11.96
C PRO A 35 -14.42 4.91 12.83
N ALA A 36 -13.33 5.55 12.42
CA ALA A 36 -11.97 5.31 12.92
C ALA A 36 -11.78 5.65 14.42
N ARG A 37 -12.68 6.46 14.98
CA ARG A 37 -12.69 6.85 16.41
C ARG A 37 -13.63 6.01 17.28
N ALA A 38 -14.31 5.03 16.66
CA ALA A 38 -15.27 4.17 17.34
C ALA A 38 -14.61 2.87 17.85
N HIS A 39 -15.39 2.05 18.55
CA HIS A 39 -14.97 0.73 18.97
C HIS A 39 -14.76 -0.20 17.76
N GLY A 40 -13.90 -1.22 17.89
CA GLY A 40 -13.63 -2.16 16.79
C GLY A 40 -14.88 -2.84 16.21
N ASP A 41 -15.87 -3.16 17.06
CA ASP A 41 -17.12 -3.77 16.61
C ASP A 41 -17.97 -2.81 15.74
N ASP A 42 -17.92 -1.50 15.96
CA ASP A 42 -18.60 -0.51 15.11
C ASP A 42 -17.92 -0.44 13.72
N VAL A 43 -16.59 -0.58 13.69
CA VAL A 43 -15.84 -0.68 12.44
C VAL A 43 -16.26 -1.94 11.67
N VAL A 44 -16.37 -3.09 12.38
CA VAL A 44 -16.81 -4.36 11.77
C VAL A 44 -18.26 -4.27 11.28
N ALA A 45 -19.15 -3.61 12.00
CA ALA A 45 -20.52 -3.37 11.54
C ALA A 45 -20.55 -2.55 10.23
N SER A 46 -19.70 -1.51 10.13
CA SER A 46 -19.54 -0.74 8.90
C SER A 46 -18.95 -1.58 7.75
N ILE A 47 -18.00 -2.45 8.04
CA ILE A 47 -17.47 -3.40 7.06
C ILE A 47 -18.57 -4.32 6.54
N ALA A 48 -19.37 -4.89 7.42
CA ALA A 48 -20.48 -5.80 7.03
C ALA A 48 -21.50 -5.09 6.13
N LYS A 49 -21.83 -3.82 6.43
CA LYS A 49 -22.73 -3.01 5.61
C LYS A 49 -22.15 -2.79 4.20
N VAL A 50 -20.90 -2.32 4.10
CA VAL A 50 -20.25 -2.06 2.81
C VAL A 50 -20.07 -3.36 2.01
N ALA A 51 -19.75 -4.47 2.68
CA ALA A 51 -19.64 -5.78 2.08
C ALA A 51 -20.98 -6.27 1.50
N ALA A 52 -22.08 -6.08 2.21
CA ALA A 52 -23.43 -6.42 1.72
C ALA A 52 -23.83 -5.60 0.48
N GLU A 53 -23.53 -4.31 0.49
CA GLU A 53 -23.73 -3.42 -0.67
C GLU A 53 -22.90 -3.86 -1.88
N ALA A 54 -21.61 -4.22 -1.68
CA ALA A 54 -20.75 -4.70 -2.74
C ALA A 54 -21.22 -6.05 -3.32
N ARG A 55 -21.72 -6.96 -2.48
CA ARG A 55 -22.15 -8.29 -2.91
C ARG A 55 -23.36 -8.26 -3.85
N GLN A 56 -24.31 -7.34 -3.67
CA GLN A 56 -25.50 -7.24 -4.54
C GLN A 56 -26.21 -8.60 -4.73
N GLY A 57 -26.24 -9.44 -3.70
CA GLY A 57 -26.80 -10.79 -3.76
C GLY A 57 -25.93 -11.86 -4.46
N ARG A 58 -24.72 -11.52 -4.93
CA ARG A 58 -23.79 -12.50 -5.54
C ARG A 58 -23.33 -13.54 -4.52
N ALA A 59 -23.21 -14.77 -4.99
CA ALA A 59 -22.62 -15.84 -4.19
C ALA A 59 -21.09 -15.68 -4.17
N VAL A 60 -20.52 -15.72 -2.98
CA VAL A 60 -19.08 -15.71 -2.74
C VAL A 60 -18.75 -16.77 -1.69
N ASN A 61 -17.55 -17.33 -1.76
CA ASN A 61 -17.15 -18.46 -0.90
C ASN A 61 -16.17 -18.07 0.23
N ALA A 62 -15.57 -16.91 0.14
CA ALA A 62 -14.61 -16.41 1.12
C ALA A 62 -14.53 -14.88 1.08
N ALA A 63 -13.98 -14.31 2.13
CA ALA A 63 -13.62 -12.89 2.22
C ALA A 63 -12.10 -12.74 2.34
N GLY A 64 -11.49 -12.02 1.42
CA GLY A 64 -10.12 -11.53 1.55
C GLY A 64 -10.12 -10.11 2.10
N VAL A 65 -9.40 -9.87 3.18
CA VAL A 65 -9.37 -8.59 3.87
C VAL A 65 -7.95 -8.06 3.87
N CYS A 66 -7.76 -6.80 3.50
CA CYS A 66 -6.52 -6.10 3.78
C CYS A 66 -6.78 -4.89 4.69
N ALA A 67 -5.82 -4.65 5.57
CA ALA A 67 -5.91 -3.59 6.58
C ALA A 67 -4.52 -2.98 6.83
N PRO A 68 -4.47 -1.72 7.33
CA PRO A 68 -3.21 -1.10 7.72
C PRO A 68 -2.61 -1.80 8.95
N GLY A 69 -1.29 -1.84 9.00
CA GLY A 69 -0.54 -2.41 10.12
C GLY A 69 -0.44 -1.47 11.34
N PRO A 70 0.21 -2.00 12.41
CA PRO A 70 0.72 -3.36 12.53
C PRO A 70 -0.39 -4.38 12.81
N LEU A 71 -0.35 -5.50 12.10
CA LEU A 71 -1.28 -6.61 12.29
C LEU A 71 -0.58 -7.96 12.22
N ASP A 72 -1.00 -8.89 13.08
CA ASP A 72 -0.62 -10.29 13.01
C ASP A 72 -1.61 -11.03 12.11
N ALA A 73 -1.26 -11.14 10.83
CA ALA A 73 -2.12 -11.78 9.84
C ALA A 73 -2.30 -13.30 10.12
N THR A 74 -1.32 -13.95 10.75
CA THR A 74 -1.38 -15.37 11.11
C THR A 74 -2.42 -15.63 12.19
N ARG A 75 -2.46 -14.78 13.22
CA ARG A 75 -3.44 -14.88 14.31
C ARG A 75 -4.74 -14.14 14.02
N GLY A 76 -4.77 -13.27 13.02
CA GLY A 76 -5.94 -12.47 12.66
C GLY A 76 -6.16 -11.26 13.57
N ILE A 77 -5.09 -10.73 14.18
CA ILE A 77 -5.16 -9.67 15.21
C ILE A 77 -4.63 -8.35 14.66
N ALA A 78 -5.42 -7.29 14.74
CA ALA A 78 -4.94 -5.92 14.60
C ALA A 78 -4.30 -5.49 15.93
N GLN A 79 -2.98 -5.21 15.94
CA GLN A 79 -2.22 -5.01 17.17
C GLN A 79 -2.35 -3.60 17.74
N ALA A 80 -2.07 -2.58 16.94
CA ALA A 80 -2.16 -1.17 17.33
C ALA A 80 -2.17 -0.27 16.10
N THR A 81 -3.25 -0.31 15.33
CA THR A 81 -3.37 0.47 14.09
C THR A 81 -3.50 1.96 14.40
N PRO A 82 -2.53 2.81 14.01
CA PRO A 82 -2.53 4.23 14.40
C PRO A 82 -3.72 5.03 13.86
N THR A 83 -4.34 4.54 12.79
CA THR A 83 -5.42 5.23 12.08
C THR A 83 -6.82 4.79 12.50
N ILE A 84 -6.95 3.75 13.34
CA ILE A 84 -8.24 3.20 13.80
C ILE A 84 -8.13 2.87 15.29
N ASP A 85 -8.70 3.71 16.14
CA ASP A 85 -8.55 3.63 17.61
C ASP A 85 -9.05 2.29 18.19
N GLY A 86 -10.10 1.71 17.62
CA GLY A 86 -10.67 0.43 18.05
C GLY A 86 -9.84 -0.81 17.68
N PHE A 87 -8.77 -0.66 16.91
CA PHE A 87 -7.90 -1.75 16.49
C PHE A 87 -6.64 -1.85 17.37
N ARG A 88 -6.85 -2.21 18.63
CA ARG A 88 -5.79 -2.47 19.61
C ARG A 88 -5.97 -3.87 20.20
N ASP A 89 -5.04 -4.78 19.87
CA ASP A 89 -5.13 -6.22 20.20
C ASP A 89 -6.51 -6.82 19.86
N TYR A 90 -7.08 -6.33 18.74
CA TYR A 90 -8.43 -6.62 18.32
C TYR A 90 -8.47 -7.86 17.40
N PRO A 91 -9.32 -8.88 17.66
CA PRO A 91 -9.40 -10.11 16.86
C PRO A 91 -10.16 -9.87 15.54
N LEU A 92 -9.57 -9.04 14.68
CA LEU A 92 -10.20 -8.48 13.49
C LEU A 92 -10.74 -9.55 12.53
N ARG A 93 -9.93 -10.57 12.21
CA ARG A 93 -10.36 -11.65 11.32
C ARG A 93 -11.60 -12.36 11.85
N ASP A 94 -11.55 -12.81 13.11
CA ASP A 94 -12.62 -13.61 13.70
C ASP A 94 -13.93 -12.81 13.82
N ARG A 95 -13.83 -11.51 14.10
CA ARG A 95 -14.99 -10.61 14.15
C ARG A 95 -15.61 -10.37 12.76
N ILE A 96 -14.78 -10.20 11.73
CA ILE A 96 -15.26 -10.07 10.34
C ILE A 96 -15.88 -11.40 9.88
N GLU A 97 -15.24 -12.53 10.16
CA GLU A 97 -15.75 -13.87 9.82
C GLU A 97 -17.14 -14.11 10.43
N GLN A 98 -17.30 -13.77 11.71
CA GLN A 98 -18.59 -13.85 12.39
C GLN A 98 -19.67 -12.94 11.75
N ALA A 99 -19.30 -11.71 11.42
CA ALA A 99 -20.24 -10.73 10.85
C ALA A 99 -20.66 -11.07 9.41
N LEU A 100 -19.77 -11.67 8.62
CA LEU A 100 -20.03 -11.99 7.21
C LEU A 100 -20.54 -13.41 6.99
N HIS A 101 -20.37 -14.31 7.96
CA HIS A 101 -20.59 -15.76 7.84
C HIS A 101 -19.80 -16.37 6.66
N LEU A 102 -18.55 -15.92 6.46
CA LEU A 102 -17.66 -16.36 5.40
C LEU A 102 -16.26 -16.64 5.96
N PRO A 103 -15.58 -17.70 5.52
CA PRO A 103 -14.16 -17.88 5.80
C PRO A 103 -13.39 -16.61 5.44
N THR A 104 -12.63 -16.05 6.39
CA THR A 104 -12.00 -14.75 6.25
C THR A 104 -10.49 -14.84 6.35
N PHE A 105 -9.79 -14.23 5.40
CA PHE A 105 -8.35 -14.20 5.29
C PHE A 105 -7.85 -12.76 5.41
N LEU A 106 -7.01 -12.50 6.41
CA LEU A 106 -6.52 -11.16 6.74
C LEU A 106 -5.06 -10.98 6.30
N ASN A 107 -4.79 -9.89 5.61
CA ASN A 107 -3.46 -9.53 5.15
C ASN A 107 -3.16 -8.04 5.36
N HIS A 108 -1.87 -7.69 5.34
CA HIS A 108 -1.42 -6.31 5.29
C HIS A 108 -1.75 -5.69 3.92
N ASP A 109 -2.14 -4.42 3.90
CA ASP A 109 -2.52 -3.69 2.68
C ASP A 109 -1.42 -3.67 1.61
N GLY A 110 -0.15 -3.47 2.02
CA GLY A 110 1.01 -3.54 1.13
C GLY A 110 1.22 -4.93 0.51
N HIS A 111 0.96 -6.01 1.26
CA HIS A 111 1.02 -7.37 0.73
C HIS A 111 -0.09 -7.64 -0.29
N ALA A 112 -1.31 -7.23 0.03
CA ALA A 112 -2.44 -7.39 -0.88
C ALA A 112 -2.19 -6.62 -2.19
N ALA A 113 -1.80 -5.35 -2.11
CA ALA A 113 -1.52 -4.56 -3.29
C ALA A 113 -0.37 -5.13 -4.13
N ALA A 114 0.73 -5.57 -3.48
CA ALA A 114 1.84 -6.22 -4.16
C ALA A 114 1.38 -7.49 -4.91
N TYR A 115 0.57 -8.32 -4.26
CA TYR A 115 0.12 -9.58 -4.86
C TYR A 115 -0.91 -9.34 -5.98
N GLY A 116 -1.75 -8.31 -5.84
CA GLY A 116 -2.67 -7.87 -6.89
C GLY A 116 -1.92 -7.42 -8.16
N GLU A 117 -0.96 -6.53 -8.01
CA GLU A 117 -0.13 -6.04 -9.12
C GLU A 117 0.71 -7.15 -9.76
N TYR A 118 1.20 -8.09 -8.95
CA TYR A 118 1.95 -9.24 -9.44
C TYR A 118 1.11 -10.15 -10.33
N LEU A 119 -0.12 -10.48 -9.94
CA LEU A 119 -0.95 -11.42 -10.69
C LEU A 119 -1.72 -10.78 -11.84
N TYR A 120 -2.21 -9.54 -11.67
CA TYR A 120 -3.20 -8.94 -12.58
C TYR A 120 -2.81 -7.54 -13.05
N GLY A 121 -1.72 -7.00 -12.55
CA GLY A 121 -1.30 -5.65 -12.82
C GLY A 121 0.04 -5.54 -13.54
N ALA A 122 0.80 -4.51 -13.18
CA ALA A 122 2.08 -4.16 -13.78
C ALA A 122 3.18 -5.22 -13.57
N GLY A 123 3.02 -6.11 -12.59
CA GLY A 123 3.97 -7.17 -12.27
C GLY A 123 3.78 -8.49 -13.02
N GLN A 124 2.85 -8.56 -13.97
CA GLN A 124 2.63 -9.80 -14.71
C GLN A 124 3.88 -10.24 -15.48
N GLY A 125 4.22 -11.52 -15.35
CA GLY A 125 5.33 -12.14 -16.07
C GLY A 125 6.71 -12.03 -15.43
N VAL A 126 6.89 -11.26 -14.35
CA VAL A 126 8.17 -11.20 -13.62
C VAL A 126 8.19 -12.25 -12.48
N GLN A 127 9.38 -12.60 -12.00
CA GLN A 127 9.55 -13.52 -10.87
C GLN A 127 9.86 -12.79 -9.56
N ASN A 128 10.54 -11.65 -9.67
CA ASN A 128 10.97 -10.86 -8.51
C ASN A 128 10.44 -9.44 -8.66
N MET A 129 9.58 -9.01 -7.76
CA MET A 129 8.95 -7.69 -7.81
C MET A 129 8.93 -7.07 -6.42
N VAL A 130 9.23 -5.79 -6.37
CA VAL A 130 8.95 -4.98 -5.18
C VAL A 130 7.83 -4.01 -5.51
N TYR A 131 6.79 -4.01 -4.69
CA TYR A 131 5.74 -3.02 -4.72
C TYR A 131 5.95 -2.01 -3.59
N VAL A 132 5.82 -0.73 -3.89
CA VAL A 132 5.87 0.34 -2.90
C VAL A 132 4.67 1.25 -3.10
N THR A 133 3.89 1.44 -2.05
CA THR A 133 2.85 2.48 -2.01
C THR A 133 3.38 3.73 -1.31
N ILE A 134 3.20 4.90 -1.94
CA ILE A 134 3.61 6.20 -1.43
C ILE A 134 2.36 7.08 -1.37
N SER A 135 1.82 7.27 -0.15
CA SER A 135 0.57 8.00 0.08
C SER A 135 0.63 8.72 1.44
N THR A 136 -0.34 8.54 2.33
CA THR A 136 -0.28 9.04 3.73
C THR A 136 0.90 8.44 4.48
N GLY A 137 1.29 7.20 4.15
CA GLY A 137 2.52 6.54 4.59
C GLY A 137 3.28 5.95 3.42
N ILE A 138 4.34 5.22 3.74
CA ILE A 138 5.09 4.38 2.80
C ILE A 138 5.03 2.94 3.30
N GLY A 139 4.46 2.06 2.48
CA GLY A 139 4.41 0.63 2.73
C GLY A 139 4.74 -0.16 1.47
N GLY A 140 4.74 -1.49 1.55
CA GLY A 140 5.02 -2.28 0.36
C GLY A 140 4.88 -3.78 0.58
N GLY A 141 5.35 -4.52 -0.42
CA GLY A 141 5.46 -5.96 -0.40
C GLY A 141 6.45 -6.43 -1.45
N ALA A 142 7.04 -7.58 -1.24
CA ALA A 142 8.00 -8.17 -2.15
C ALA A 142 7.54 -9.55 -2.62
N ILE A 143 7.67 -9.80 -3.90
CA ILE A 143 7.58 -11.13 -4.51
C ILE A 143 9.00 -11.56 -4.83
N VAL A 144 9.40 -12.73 -4.36
CA VAL A 144 10.71 -13.33 -4.63
C VAL A 144 10.47 -14.75 -5.13
N GLU A 145 11.02 -15.06 -6.30
CA GLU A 145 10.81 -16.36 -6.97
C GLU A 145 9.31 -16.73 -7.10
N GLY A 146 8.48 -15.74 -7.48
CA GLY A 146 7.04 -15.90 -7.64
C GLY A 146 6.24 -16.01 -6.34
N ARG A 147 6.86 -15.79 -5.16
CA ARG A 147 6.24 -15.97 -3.85
C ARG A 147 6.22 -14.68 -3.05
N LEU A 148 5.07 -14.36 -2.49
CA LEU A 148 4.94 -13.22 -1.58
C LEU A 148 5.75 -13.43 -0.30
N GLN A 149 6.61 -12.48 0.01
CA GLN A 149 7.43 -12.48 1.22
C GLN A 149 6.61 -11.95 2.40
N ARG A 150 5.99 -12.86 3.14
CA ARG A 150 5.10 -12.48 4.27
C ARG A 150 5.85 -12.21 5.57
N GLY A 151 7.03 -12.80 5.74
CA GLY A 151 7.79 -12.67 6.98
C GLY A 151 7.10 -13.34 8.18
N ARG A 152 7.64 -13.05 9.37
CA ARG A 152 7.06 -13.51 10.62
C ARG A 152 5.70 -12.83 10.85
N TYR A 153 4.68 -13.60 11.14
CA TYR A 153 3.31 -13.13 11.42
C TYR A 153 2.62 -12.40 10.25
N GLY A 154 3.16 -12.45 9.03
CA GLY A 154 2.65 -11.66 7.91
C GLY A 154 3.00 -10.18 8.01
N MET A 155 4.11 -9.83 8.69
CA MET A 155 4.50 -8.44 8.97
C MET A 155 5.71 -7.97 8.15
N ALA A 156 6.13 -8.65 7.10
CA ALA A 156 7.12 -8.10 6.17
C ALA A 156 6.53 -6.91 5.38
N GLY A 157 7.39 -6.10 4.74
CA GLY A 157 6.93 -5.04 3.84
C GLY A 157 6.72 -3.67 4.50
N HIS A 158 7.05 -3.49 5.77
CA HIS A 158 7.07 -2.18 6.43
C HIS A 158 8.28 -1.34 5.97
N VAL A 159 8.45 -1.22 4.65
CA VAL A 159 9.62 -0.59 4.00
C VAL A 159 9.76 0.89 4.32
N GLY A 160 8.66 1.57 4.61
CA GLY A 160 8.67 2.98 5.01
C GLY A 160 9.38 3.26 6.34
N HIS A 161 9.62 2.21 7.16
CA HIS A 161 10.32 2.36 8.43
C HIS A 161 11.82 2.06 8.33
N MET A 162 12.36 1.84 7.12
CA MET A 162 13.80 1.86 6.91
C MET A 162 14.34 3.25 7.23
N THR A 163 15.44 3.32 8.01
CA THR A 163 16.10 4.59 8.30
C THR A 163 16.91 5.02 7.06
N VAL A 164 16.51 6.12 6.43
CA VAL A 164 17.20 6.73 5.29
C VAL A 164 17.92 8.03 5.66
N GLN A 165 17.58 8.61 6.82
CA GLN A 165 18.18 9.83 7.35
C GLN A 165 18.34 9.69 8.88
N PRO A 166 19.48 9.18 9.41
CA PRO A 166 19.63 8.87 10.85
C PRO A 166 19.28 10.02 11.80
N ASP A 167 19.60 11.26 11.43
CA ASP A 167 19.29 12.47 12.21
C ASP A 167 18.03 13.19 11.71
N GLY A 168 17.19 12.49 10.95
CA GLY A 168 15.98 13.03 10.35
C GLY A 168 14.81 13.19 11.34
N PRO A 169 13.61 13.50 10.82
CA PRO A 169 12.42 13.71 11.65
C PRO A 169 12.01 12.45 12.39
N ILE A 170 11.31 12.63 13.51
CA ILE A 170 10.73 11.53 14.30
C ILE A 170 9.55 10.96 13.51
N CYS A 171 9.57 9.65 13.30
CA CYS A 171 8.49 8.89 12.69
C CYS A 171 7.43 8.51 13.75
N ASN A 172 6.18 8.32 13.32
CA ASN A 172 5.11 7.84 14.20
C ASN A 172 5.39 6.45 14.82
N CYS A 173 6.30 5.66 14.24
CA CYS A 173 6.76 4.41 14.84
C CYS A 173 7.73 4.59 16.02
N GLY A 174 8.13 5.83 16.34
CA GLY A 174 9.07 6.17 17.42
C GLY A 174 10.54 6.26 16.99
N ASN A 175 10.89 5.78 15.78
CA ASN A 175 12.25 5.88 15.23
C ASN A 175 12.49 7.24 14.57
N LYS A 176 13.76 7.61 14.36
CA LYS A 176 14.17 8.80 13.60
C LYS A 176 14.55 8.46 12.18
N GLY A 177 14.18 9.35 11.23
CA GLY A 177 14.65 9.30 9.86
C GLY A 177 14.16 8.12 9.05
N CYS A 178 13.00 7.56 9.41
CA CYS A 178 12.32 6.59 8.56
C CYS A 178 12.01 7.18 7.19
N TRP A 179 12.07 6.38 6.16
CA TRP A 179 11.73 6.78 4.79
C TRP A 179 10.36 7.44 4.70
N GLU A 180 9.36 6.88 5.39
CA GLU A 180 8.02 7.46 5.50
C GLU A 180 8.03 8.86 6.10
N ALA A 181 8.83 9.09 7.15
CA ALA A 181 8.88 10.40 7.82
C ALA A 181 9.50 11.51 6.95
N VAL A 182 10.30 11.15 5.94
CA VAL A 182 10.95 12.11 5.02
C VAL A 182 10.30 12.20 3.66
N ALA A 183 9.62 11.14 3.17
CA ALA A 183 9.16 11.05 1.78
C ALA A 183 7.69 10.63 1.62
N ALA A 184 6.89 10.50 2.68
CA ALA A 184 5.46 10.29 2.52
C ALA A 184 4.72 11.60 2.20
N GLY A 185 3.51 11.47 1.67
CA GLY A 185 2.68 12.63 1.29
C GLY A 185 2.55 13.72 2.36
N PRO A 186 2.38 13.42 3.66
CA PRO A 186 2.36 14.43 4.72
C PRO A 186 3.68 15.21 4.86
N ALA A 187 4.83 14.53 4.69
CA ALA A 187 6.14 15.17 4.73
C ALA A 187 6.31 16.11 3.54
N PHE A 188 6.01 15.65 2.33
CA PHE A 188 6.02 16.46 1.12
C PHE A 188 5.06 17.66 1.21
N ALA A 189 3.82 17.45 1.69
CA ALA A 189 2.85 18.51 1.88
C ALA A 189 3.30 19.54 2.95
N ALA A 190 4.01 19.13 4.00
CA ALA A 190 4.57 20.04 4.99
C ALA A 190 5.69 20.90 4.39
N ALA A 191 6.59 20.31 3.61
CA ALA A 191 7.62 21.03 2.85
C ALA A 191 6.99 22.00 1.85
N ALA A 192 5.95 21.58 1.13
CA ALA A 192 5.20 22.41 0.20
C ALA A 192 4.59 23.66 0.89
N ARG A 193 3.91 23.46 2.01
CA ARG A 193 3.31 24.58 2.79
C ARG A 193 4.36 25.56 3.29
N SER A 194 5.55 25.10 3.68
CA SER A 194 6.64 25.98 4.11
C SER A 194 7.14 26.92 3.00
N LYS A 195 6.82 26.60 1.75
CA LYS A 195 7.18 27.35 0.54
C LYS A 195 5.98 28.05 -0.11
N GLY A 196 4.81 28.04 0.54
CA GLY A 196 3.61 28.76 0.09
C GLY A 196 2.66 27.95 -0.79
N PHE A 197 2.90 26.66 -1.01
CA PHE A 197 1.96 25.80 -1.73
C PHE A 197 0.94 25.18 -0.74
N PRO A 198 -0.35 25.09 -1.09
CA PRO A 198 -1.38 24.57 -0.17
C PRO A 198 -1.20 23.08 0.14
N ASP A 199 -0.77 22.30 -0.85
CA ASP A 199 -0.60 20.85 -0.74
C ASP A 199 0.33 20.30 -1.84
N GLY A 200 0.54 18.97 -1.82
CA GLY A 200 1.40 18.29 -2.80
C GLY A 200 0.85 18.33 -4.23
N ALA A 201 -0.46 18.28 -4.41
CA ALA A 201 -1.07 18.32 -5.75
C ALA A 201 -0.86 19.67 -6.41
N ALA A 202 -1.05 20.76 -5.68
CA ALA A 202 -0.75 22.12 -6.15
C ALA A 202 0.74 22.30 -6.44
N THR A 203 1.62 21.66 -5.65
CA THR A 203 3.07 21.68 -5.90
C THR A 203 3.42 20.97 -7.19
N PHE A 204 2.87 19.78 -7.46
CA PHE A 204 3.08 19.08 -8.74
C PHE A 204 2.54 19.88 -9.93
N ALA A 205 1.38 20.55 -9.80
CA ALA A 205 0.84 21.40 -10.85
C ALA A 205 1.74 22.60 -11.14
N ALA A 206 2.23 23.28 -10.10
CA ALA A 206 3.17 24.40 -10.24
C ALA A 206 4.50 23.96 -10.86
N ALA A 207 5.04 22.80 -10.45
CA ALA A 207 6.27 22.25 -11.04
C ALA A 207 6.07 21.93 -12.53
N THR A 208 4.91 21.36 -12.90
CA THR A 208 4.56 21.12 -14.31
C THR A 208 4.51 22.43 -15.12
N SER A 209 4.14 23.54 -14.48
CA SER A 209 4.11 24.87 -15.09
C SER A 209 5.48 25.59 -15.07
N GLY A 210 6.53 24.93 -14.54
CA GLY A 210 7.89 25.45 -14.52
C GLY A 210 8.24 26.33 -13.33
N ASP A 211 7.43 26.35 -12.26
CA ASP A 211 7.78 27.08 -11.03
C ASP A 211 9.08 26.53 -10.42
N PRO A 212 10.12 27.34 -10.23
CA PRO A 212 11.43 26.86 -9.79
C PRO A 212 11.41 26.36 -8.34
N THR A 213 10.57 26.91 -7.47
CA THR A 213 10.45 26.50 -6.07
C THR A 213 9.73 25.14 -5.98
N ALA A 214 8.68 24.95 -6.78
CA ALA A 214 7.98 23.69 -6.87
C ALA A 214 8.88 22.60 -7.46
N LEU A 215 9.67 22.90 -8.49
CA LEU A 215 10.64 21.96 -9.08
C LEU A 215 11.68 21.52 -8.05
N GLN A 216 12.22 22.43 -7.22
CA GLN A 216 13.15 22.08 -6.14
C GLN A 216 12.52 21.14 -5.09
N LEU A 217 11.24 21.36 -4.75
CA LEU A 217 10.52 20.46 -3.83
C LEU A 217 10.34 19.07 -4.42
N VAL A 218 9.93 18.98 -5.69
CA VAL A 218 9.77 17.71 -6.42
C VAL A 218 11.11 16.98 -6.56
N GLU A 219 12.19 17.72 -6.83
CA GLU A 219 13.55 17.15 -6.89
C GLU A 219 13.96 16.55 -5.54
N GLY A 220 13.75 17.29 -4.44
CA GLY A 220 14.05 16.80 -3.09
C GLY A 220 13.28 15.52 -2.75
N GLU A 221 11.99 15.48 -3.06
CA GLU A 221 11.15 14.30 -2.88
C GLU A 221 11.65 13.11 -3.72
N ALA A 222 11.93 13.34 -5.00
CA ALA A 222 12.43 12.31 -5.92
C ALA A 222 13.75 11.69 -5.45
N ARG A 223 14.65 12.49 -4.87
CA ARG A 223 15.93 12.00 -4.29
C ARG A 223 15.68 11.06 -3.10
N TRP A 224 14.76 11.40 -2.19
CA TRP A 224 14.41 10.52 -1.08
C TRP A 224 13.74 9.23 -1.56
N LEU A 225 12.89 9.32 -2.57
CA LEU A 225 12.31 8.13 -3.18
C LEU A 225 13.39 7.26 -3.83
N GLY A 226 14.27 7.83 -4.62
CA GLY A 226 15.40 7.12 -5.26
C GLY A 226 16.30 6.41 -4.26
N LEU A 227 16.62 7.05 -3.12
CA LEU A 227 17.41 6.44 -2.06
C LEU A 227 16.72 5.21 -1.45
N GLY A 228 15.44 5.34 -1.08
CA GLY A 228 14.68 4.22 -0.51
C GLY A 228 14.52 3.07 -1.50
N LEU A 229 14.24 3.38 -2.78
CA LEU A 229 14.14 2.38 -3.83
C LEU A 229 15.47 1.65 -4.06
N THR A 230 16.59 2.36 -4.06
CA THR A 230 17.93 1.76 -4.18
C THR A 230 18.19 0.75 -3.06
N ASN A 231 17.79 1.06 -1.82
CA ASN A 231 17.92 0.11 -0.71
C ASN A 231 17.10 -1.17 -0.97
N LEU A 232 15.86 -1.04 -1.44
CA LEU A 232 15.01 -2.19 -1.76
C LEU A 232 15.56 -3.00 -2.94
N ILE A 233 16.11 -2.34 -3.94
CA ILE A 233 16.75 -2.97 -5.09
C ILE A 233 17.95 -3.82 -4.63
N HIS A 234 18.78 -3.33 -3.71
CA HIS A 234 19.88 -4.09 -3.15
C HIS A 234 19.42 -5.28 -2.30
N ILE A 235 18.30 -5.15 -1.56
CA ILE A 235 17.80 -6.20 -0.66
C ILE A 235 17.13 -7.34 -1.43
N TYR A 236 16.34 -6.99 -2.46
CA TYR A 236 15.48 -7.96 -3.14
C TYR A 236 15.92 -8.33 -4.55
N SER A 237 16.84 -7.57 -5.15
CA SER A 237 17.28 -7.79 -6.55
C SER A 237 16.09 -8.00 -7.50
N PRO A 238 15.12 -7.07 -7.55
CA PRO A 238 13.88 -7.27 -8.29
C PRO A 238 14.09 -7.13 -9.80
N ASP A 239 13.28 -7.85 -10.57
CA ASP A 239 13.14 -7.65 -12.02
C ASP A 239 12.39 -6.34 -12.32
N LEU A 240 11.52 -5.92 -11.38
CA LEU A 240 10.66 -4.75 -11.51
C LEU A 240 10.30 -4.14 -10.15
N VAL A 241 10.31 -2.82 -10.07
CA VAL A 241 9.70 -2.06 -8.98
C VAL A 241 8.38 -1.46 -9.44
N VAL A 242 7.30 -1.69 -8.69
CA VAL A 242 5.97 -1.14 -8.98
C VAL A 242 5.61 -0.09 -7.93
N LEU A 243 5.28 1.12 -8.36
CA LEU A 243 4.99 2.27 -7.51
C LEU A 243 3.49 2.59 -7.51
N GLY A 244 2.87 2.52 -6.35
CA GLY A 244 1.47 2.88 -6.12
C GLY A 244 1.31 4.06 -5.16
N GLY A 245 0.05 4.39 -4.87
CA GLY A 245 -0.29 5.49 -3.95
C GLY A 245 -0.39 6.85 -4.61
N GLY A 246 -0.97 7.80 -3.88
CA GLY A 246 -1.32 9.13 -4.41
C GLY A 246 -0.14 9.97 -4.89
N MET A 247 1.05 9.78 -4.29
CA MET A 247 2.26 10.51 -4.69
C MET A 247 2.74 10.15 -6.11
N THR A 248 2.32 9.01 -6.66
CA THR A 248 2.64 8.65 -8.05
C THR A 248 1.96 9.55 -9.09
N ALA A 249 1.07 10.45 -8.69
CA ALA A 249 0.56 11.50 -9.57
C ALA A 249 1.69 12.40 -10.11
N GLY A 250 2.75 12.62 -9.33
CA GLY A 250 3.95 13.36 -9.74
C GLY A 250 5.07 12.49 -10.34
N LEU A 251 4.83 11.20 -10.59
CA LEU A 251 5.90 10.26 -10.95
C LEU A 251 6.68 10.67 -12.21
N GLU A 252 6.01 11.21 -13.22
CA GLU A 252 6.69 11.58 -14.48
C GLU A 252 7.67 12.76 -14.28
N LEU A 253 7.37 13.68 -13.37
CA LEU A 253 8.30 14.73 -12.98
C LEU A 253 9.50 14.19 -12.18
N MET A 254 9.24 13.20 -11.32
CA MET A 254 10.24 12.60 -10.44
C MET A 254 11.09 11.52 -11.13
N ARG A 255 10.57 10.90 -12.19
CA ARG A 255 11.18 9.75 -12.86
C ARG A 255 12.65 9.93 -13.24
N PRO A 256 13.07 11.03 -13.93
CA PRO A 256 14.47 11.18 -14.32
C PRO A 256 15.39 11.28 -13.10
N ILE A 257 14.95 11.92 -12.03
CA ILE A 257 15.73 12.11 -10.80
C ILE A 257 15.83 10.79 -10.02
N ILE A 258 14.73 10.05 -9.90
CA ILE A 258 14.72 8.71 -9.28
C ILE A 258 15.66 7.76 -10.05
N ALA A 259 15.61 7.75 -11.38
CA ALA A 259 16.48 6.93 -12.22
C ALA A 259 17.95 7.29 -12.03
N ASP A 260 18.28 8.59 -11.97
CA ASP A 260 19.61 9.08 -11.72
C ASP A 260 20.14 8.67 -10.33
N GLU A 261 19.32 8.79 -9.28
CA GLU A 261 19.69 8.33 -7.92
C GLU A 261 19.96 6.82 -7.88
N ILE A 262 19.14 6.01 -8.55
CA ILE A 262 19.37 4.56 -8.66
C ILE A 262 20.67 4.29 -9.44
N ALA A 263 20.87 4.93 -10.60
CA ALA A 263 22.06 4.74 -11.43
C ALA A 263 23.36 5.11 -10.73
N HIS A 264 23.34 6.14 -9.86
CA HIS A 264 24.53 6.56 -9.11
C HIS A 264 24.79 5.72 -7.86
N ARG A 265 23.75 5.25 -7.18
CA ARG A 265 23.87 4.59 -5.87
C ARG A 265 23.86 3.07 -5.94
N ALA A 266 23.18 2.50 -6.92
CA ALA A 266 23.09 1.05 -7.03
C ALA A 266 24.40 0.44 -7.53
N MET A 267 24.67 -0.80 -7.09
CA MET A 267 25.73 -1.62 -7.68
C MET A 267 25.47 -1.80 -9.19
N ILE A 268 26.54 -1.92 -9.96
CA ILE A 268 26.49 -1.95 -11.43
C ILE A 268 25.36 -2.82 -12.01
N PRO A 269 25.11 -4.07 -11.53
CA PRO A 269 24.07 -4.93 -12.07
C PRO A 269 22.64 -4.42 -11.86
N PHE A 270 22.42 -3.42 -11.00
CA PHE A 270 21.09 -2.95 -10.58
C PHE A 270 20.77 -1.52 -11.03
N ARG A 271 21.70 -0.87 -11.74
CA ARG A 271 21.59 0.56 -12.10
C ARG A 271 20.46 0.87 -13.07
N ASP A 272 20.03 -0.11 -13.82
CA ASP A 272 18.96 -0.03 -14.81
C ASP A 272 17.69 -0.78 -14.38
N THR A 273 17.58 -1.13 -13.08
CA THR A 273 16.36 -1.77 -12.55
C THR A 273 15.12 -0.94 -12.90
N PRO A 274 14.17 -1.49 -13.67
CA PRO A 274 13.01 -0.76 -14.12
C PRO A 274 12.04 -0.48 -12.97
N PHE A 275 11.39 0.69 -13.03
CA PHE A 275 10.28 1.00 -12.14
C PHE A 275 9.12 1.62 -12.92
N VAL A 276 7.90 1.21 -12.56
CA VAL A 276 6.68 1.61 -13.25
C VAL A 276 5.59 1.99 -12.26
N ARG A 277 4.59 2.71 -12.75
CA ARG A 277 3.39 3.00 -11.97
C ARG A 277 2.50 1.76 -11.89
N ALA A 278 1.89 1.53 -10.73
CA ALA A 278 0.87 0.51 -10.50
C ALA A 278 -0.30 0.66 -11.47
N SER A 279 -0.74 -0.45 -12.07
CA SER A 279 -1.80 -0.43 -13.08
C SER A 279 -3.20 -0.64 -12.51
N LEU A 280 -3.34 -1.36 -11.39
CA LEU A 280 -4.62 -1.61 -10.73
C LEU A 280 -5.10 -0.41 -9.89
N GLN A 281 -4.22 0.56 -9.64
CA GLN A 281 -4.54 1.79 -8.91
C GLN A 281 -5.27 1.50 -7.57
N ASP A 282 -6.44 2.10 -7.36
CA ASP A 282 -7.25 1.94 -6.14
C ASP A 282 -7.81 0.53 -5.93
N ASN A 283 -7.71 -0.35 -6.91
CA ASN A 283 -8.19 -1.73 -6.81
C ASN A 283 -7.08 -2.72 -6.42
N ALA A 284 -5.83 -2.31 -6.37
CA ALA A 284 -4.70 -3.21 -6.10
C ALA A 284 -4.88 -4.00 -4.80
N GLY A 285 -5.24 -3.32 -3.70
CA GLY A 285 -5.51 -3.96 -2.41
C GLY A 285 -6.69 -4.94 -2.47
N LEU A 286 -7.80 -4.54 -3.10
CA LEU A 286 -9.00 -5.40 -3.25
C LEU A 286 -8.71 -6.66 -4.07
N VAL A 287 -8.12 -6.47 -5.25
CA VAL A 287 -7.80 -7.58 -6.16
C VAL A 287 -6.83 -8.55 -5.51
N GLY A 288 -5.79 -8.02 -4.85
CA GLY A 288 -4.81 -8.84 -4.15
C GLY A 288 -5.36 -9.55 -2.92
N ALA A 289 -6.22 -8.90 -2.12
CA ALA A 289 -6.86 -9.54 -0.98
C ALA A 289 -7.72 -10.73 -1.41
N ALA A 290 -8.50 -10.58 -2.49
CA ALA A 290 -9.25 -11.70 -3.06
C ALA A 290 -8.33 -12.83 -3.55
N ALA A 291 -7.23 -12.48 -4.20
CA ALA A 291 -6.26 -13.47 -4.70
C ALA A 291 -5.59 -14.25 -3.56
N LEU A 292 -5.19 -13.56 -2.49
CA LEU A 292 -4.61 -14.19 -1.30
C LEU A 292 -5.63 -15.11 -0.60
N ALA A 293 -6.88 -14.70 -0.45
CA ALA A 293 -7.93 -15.53 0.13
C ALA A 293 -8.14 -16.84 -0.66
N ARG A 294 -8.01 -16.81 -1.99
CA ARG A 294 -8.09 -18.04 -2.82
C ARG A 294 -6.95 -19.01 -2.57
N LEU A 295 -5.83 -18.54 -2.06
CA LEU A 295 -4.70 -19.36 -1.64
C LEU A 295 -4.81 -19.85 -0.20
N GLY A 296 -5.82 -19.41 0.55
CA GLY A 296 -5.94 -19.67 1.98
C GLY A 296 -4.98 -18.85 2.85
N LEU A 297 -4.59 -17.69 2.35
CA LEU A 297 -3.61 -16.80 2.98
C LEU A 297 -4.26 -15.50 3.45
#